data_57d1178d57c23be38e1f6be88cad1f49
#
_entry.id   57d1178d57c23be38e1f6be88cad1f49
#
_cell.length_a   1.000
_cell.length_b   1.000
_cell.length_c   1.000
_cell.angle_alpha   90.00
_cell.angle_beta   90.00
_cell.angle_gamma   90.00
#
_symmetry.space_group_name_H-M   'P 1'
#
loop_
_entity.id
_entity.type
_entity.pdbx_description
1 polymer ?
#
loop_
_entity_poly.entity_id
_entity_poly.type
_entity_poly.pdbx_seq_one_letter_code
_entity_poly.pdbx_strand_id
1 'polypeptide(L)' 'MKKNYFTVNIIDDDYGYSFMVNTDLNEDEVLDACVEAGYFDDPEDVDHCVIDSATQHDIAAFADSDAIREL' A
#
# COMPACT_ATOMS: atom_id res chain seq x y z
N MET A 1 6.36 8.33 13.61
CA MET A 1 5.26 8.04 12.67
C MET A 1 5.40 8.97 11.47
N LYS A 2 5.28 8.44 10.27
CA LYS A 2 5.45 9.21 9.05
C LYS A 2 4.16 9.93 8.67
N LYS A 3 4.25 10.91 7.78
CA LYS A 3 3.16 11.88 7.54
C LYS A 3 2.03 11.36 6.67
N ASN A 4 2.36 10.49 5.72
CA ASN A 4 1.42 10.11 4.67
C ASN A 4 0.99 8.66 4.81
N TYR A 5 -0.30 8.42 4.56
CA TYR A 5 -0.85 7.09 4.49
C TYR A 5 -1.42 6.86 3.10
N PHE A 6 -1.03 5.74 2.49
CA PHE A 6 -1.56 5.35 1.19
C PHE A 6 -2.11 3.94 1.27
N THR A 7 -3.20 3.70 0.56
CA THR A 7 -3.72 2.35 0.36
C THR A 7 -3.17 1.80 -0.94
N VAL A 8 -2.70 0.57 -0.90
CA VAL A 8 -2.21 -0.15 -2.08
C VAL A 8 -3.14 -1.33 -2.29
N ASN A 9 -3.85 -1.33 -3.41
CA ASN A 9 -4.81 -2.38 -3.75
C ASN A 9 -4.31 -3.14 -4.97
N ILE A 10 -4.13 -4.44 -4.84
CA ILE A 10 -3.74 -5.30 -5.94
C ILE A 10 -5.00 -5.99 -6.44
N ILE A 11 -5.30 -5.79 -7.71
CA ILE A 11 -6.49 -6.34 -8.35
C ILE A 11 -6.05 -7.37 -9.38
N ASP A 12 -6.32 -8.64 -9.11
CA ASP A 12 -5.99 -9.74 -9.99
C ASP A 12 -7.24 -10.56 -10.26
N ASP A 13 -7.29 -11.26 -11.40
CA ASP A 13 -8.44 -12.07 -11.80
C ASP A 13 -8.72 -13.23 -10.84
N ASP A 14 -7.69 -13.81 -10.25
CA ASP A 14 -7.82 -14.97 -9.38
C ASP A 14 -7.92 -14.60 -7.91
N TYR A 15 -7.22 -13.56 -7.49
CA TYR A 15 -7.31 -13.05 -6.12
C TYR A 15 -6.76 -11.64 -6.07
N GLY A 16 -7.18 -10.92 -5.05
CA GLY A 16 -6.65 -9.59 -4.79
C GLY A 16 -6.33 -9.45 -3.32
N TYR A 17 -5.44 -8.53 -3.01
CA TYR A 17 -5.15 -8.17 -1.64
C TYR A 17 -4.84 -6.69 -1.55
N SER A 18 -4.88 -6.16 -0.35
CA SER A 18 -4.56 -4.76 -0.13
C SER A 18 -3.78 -4.58 1.17
N PHE A 19 -3.02 -3.52 1.20
CA PHE A 19 -2.34 -3.10 2.42
C PHE A 19 -2.23 -1.59 2.44
N MET A 20 -1.87 -1.05 3.60
CA MET A 20 -1.65 0.38 3.77
C MET A 20 -0.18 0.61 4.08
N VAL A 21 0.37 1.70 3.57
CA VAL A 21 1.73 2.11 3.90
C VAL A 21 1.72 3.46 4.60
N ASN A 22 2.61 3.62 5.56
CA ASN A 22 2.90 4.89 6.22
C ASN A 22 4.29 5.34 5.79
N THR A 23 4.38 6.51 5.20
CA THR A 23 5.61 6.97 4.56
C THR A 23 5.68 8.49 4.54
N ASP A 24 6.88 9.04 4.35
CA ASP A 24 7.07 10.45 4.07
C ASP A 24 7.21 10.73 2.57
N LEU A 25 7.12 9.69 1.73
CA LEU A 25 7.23 9.81 0.29
C LEU A 25 5.94 10.34 -0.32
N ASN A 26 6.04 10.85 -1.55
CA ASN A 26 4.88 11.21 -2.35
C ASN A 26 4.29 9.97 -3.03
N GLU A 27 3.04 10.07 -3.48
CA GLU A 27 2.36 8.98 -4.14
C GLU A 27 3.16 8.38 -5.30
N ASP A 28 3.83 9.21 -6.07
CA ASP A 28 4.63 8.79 -7.23
C ASP A 28 5.81 7.90 -6.86
N GLU A 29 6.28 8.02 -5.63
CA GLU A 29 7.45 7.28 -5.15
C GLU A 29 7.07 6.00 -4.38
N VAL A 30 5.83 5.89 -3.97
CA VAL A 30 5.37 4.79 -3.11
C VAL A 30 5.48 3.45 -3.82
N LEU A 31 5.14 3.39 -5.09
CA LEU A 31 5.19 2.14 -5.84
C LEU A 31 6.60 1.56 -5.89
N ASP A 32 7.58 2.38 -6.25
CA ASP A 32 8.97 1.94 -6.33
C ASP A 32 9.50 1.52 -4.96
N ALA A 33 9.13 2.27 -3.92
CA ALA A 33 9.55 1.95 -2.56
C ALA A 33 8.95 0.61 -2.08
N CYS A 34 7.70 0.33 -2.43
CA CYS A 34 7.06 -0.95 -2.10
C CYS A 34 7.73 -2.12 -2.83
N VAL A 35 8.12 -1.92 -4.08
CA VAL A 35 8.84 -2.94 -4.85
C VAL A 35 10.18 -3.25 -4.19
N GLU A 36 10.94 -2.23 -3.83
CA GLU A 36 12.24 -2.41 -3.17
C GLU A 36 12.12 -3.06 -1.79
N ALA A 37 11.04 -2.76 -1.08
CA ALA A 37 10.79 -3.34 0.24
C ALA A 37 10.29 -4.79 0.18
N GLY A 38 9.93 -5.28 -1.02
CA GLY A 38 9.44 -6.64 -1.19
C GLY A 38 8.01 -6.84 -0.71
N TYR A 39 7.19 -5.80 -0.75
CA TYR A 39 5.80 -5.87 -0.28
C TYR A 39 4.85 -6.51 -1.27
N PHE A 40 5.26 -6.71 -2.51
CA PHE A 40 4.47 -7.42 -3.51
C PHE A 40 4.87 -8.90 -3.54
N ASP A 41 3.88 -9.77 -3.52
CA ASP A 41 4.11 -11.22 -3.54
C ASP A 41 4.63 -11.71 -4.89
N ASP A 42 4.24 -11.02 -5.96
CA ASP A 42 4.58 -11.37 -7.33
C ASP A 42 4.98 -10.11 -8.10
N PRO A 43 6.05 -10.15 -8.92
CA PRO A 43 6.42 -8.99 -9.75
C PRO A 43 5.31 -8.48 -10.66
N GLU A 44 4.39 -9.35 -11.08
CA GLU A 44 3.26 -8.97 -11.92
C GLU A 44 2.23 -8.12 -11.17
N ASP A 45 2.18 -8.21 -9.86
CA ASP A 45 1.24 -7.44 -9.04
C ASP A 45 1.44 -5.94 -9.18
N VAL A 46 2.65 -5.51 -9.52
CA VAL A 46 2.97 -4.10 -9.76
C VAL A 46 2.11 -3.51 -10.86
N ASP A 47 1.83 -4.29 -11.90
CA ASP A 47 1.03 -3.83 -13.04
C ASP A 47 -0.47 -3.83 -12.75
N HIS A 48 -0.87 -4.44 -11.66
CA HIS A 48 -2.28 -4.60 -11.28
C HIS A 48 -2.63 -3.86 -9.99
N CYS A 49 -1.79 -2.96 -9.53
CA CYS A 49 -2.04 -2.24 -8.29
C CYS A 49 -2.57 -0.83 -8.52
N VAL A 50 -3.36 -0.38 -7.57
CA VAL A 50 -3.86 0.99 -7.51
C VAL A 50 -3.43 1.58 -6.17
N ILE A 51 -2.79 2.75 -6.20
CA ILE A 51 -2.32 3.43 -5.01
C ILE A 51 -3.12 4.73 -4.86
N ASP A 52 -3.76 4.88 -3.72
CA ASP A 52 -4.56 6.07 -3.39
C ASP A 52 -4.16 6.62 -2.02
N SER A 53 -4.37 7.91 -1.82
CA SER A 53 -4.23 8.51 -0.51
C SER A 53 -5.29 7.95 0.43
N ALA A 54 -4.87 7.50 1.61
CA ALA A 54 -5.78 6.93 2.58
C ALA A 54 -6.63 8.02 3.25
N THR A 55 -7.90 7.70 3.48
CA THR A 55 -8.80 8.57 4.23
C THR A 55 -8.67 8.28 5.73
N GLN A 56 -9.26 9.13 6.57
CA GLN A 56 -9.34 8.87 8.01
C GLN A 56 -10.05 7.55 8.31
N HIS A 57 -11.06 7.23 7.53
CA HIS A 57 -11.80 5.97 7.65
C HIS A 57 -10.90 4.78 7.35
N ASP A 58 -10.11 4.86 6.29
CA ASP A 58 -9.16 3.81 5.91
C ASP A 58 -8.12 3.59 6.99
N ILE A 59 -7.56 4.66 7.53
CA ILE A 59 -6.56 4.59 8.59
C ILE A 59 -7.14 3.87 9.82
N ALA A 60 -8.35 4.22 10.21
CA ALA A 60 -9.01 3.58 11.35
C ALA A 60 -9.28 2.10 11.10
N ALA A 61 -9.68 1.74 9.88
CA ALA A 61 -9.96 0.35 9.52
C ALA A 61 -8.71 -0.53 9.54
N PHE A 62 -7.57 0.01 9.10
CA PHE A 62 -6.31 -0.75 9.07
C PHE A 62 -5.54 -0.72 10.40
N ALA A 63 -5.83 0.24 11.27
CA ALA A 63 -5.08 0.41 12.53
C ALA A 63 -5.15 -0.83 13.43
N ASP A 64 -6.24 -1.58 13.38
CA ASP A 64 -6.46 -2.74 14.23
C ASP A 64 -5.94 -4.05 13.61
N SER A 65 -5.40 -4.02 12.40
CA SER A 65 -5.14 -5.24 11.64
C SER A 65 -3.67 -5.57 11.39
N ASP A 66 -2.73 -4.82 11.92
CA ASP A 66 -1.29 -4.97 11.64
C ASP A 66 -0.94 -4.92 10.14
N ALA A 67 -1.86 -4.44 9.32
CA ALA A 67 -1.67 -4.37 7.87
C ALA A 67 -1.00 -3.08 7.40
N ILE A 68 -0.63 -2.21 8.33
CA ILE A 68 0.07 -0.97 8.00
C ILE A 68 1.57 -1.24 7.97
N ARG A 69 2.19 -0.96 6.83
CA ARG A 69 3.62 -1.15 6.61
C ARG A 69 4.32 0.20 6.54
N GLU A 70 5.52 0.28 7.08
CA GLU A 70 6.31 1.51 7.05
C GLU A 70 7.32 1.49 5.91
N LEU A 71 7.43 2.63 5.25
CA LEU A 71 8.44 2.84 4.21
C LEU A 71 9.43 3.91 4.60
#